data_b38c6631ffc4d59469073fd1ffb11d34
#
_entry.id   b38c6631ffc4d59469073fd1ffb11d34
#
_cell.length_a   1.000
_cell.length_b   1.000
_cell.length_c   1.000
_cell.angle_alpha   90.00
_cell.angle_beta   90.00
_cell.angle_gamma   90.00
#
_symmetry.space_group_name_H-M   'P 1'
#
loop_
_entity.id
_entity.type
_entity.pdbx_description
1 polymer ?
#
loop_
_entity_poly.entity_id
_entity_poly.type
_entity_poly.pdbx_seq_one_letter_code
_entity_poly.pdbx_strand_id
1 'polypeptide(L)'
;MKGRPIRLPAPYLKRVWLDRSRVPNAAAYPFCLPFLNNGFELDFDHAITVIVGENGTGKSTLLEGIAALAGYDEAGGGKGYRPVDHSRALEVMGGSLAKALRASWLPKITNGWFFRAESFFSVARYLDEVAREPFSGPPPDFLSHSHGEGFLRFFDERCKRQGIFIFDEPESALSPSRQIEFLKLLRRMDKSGICQVIMATHSPMLMAYPTAQLLRLSKCWLEPVRVSETEHYALCGSFAPTRKHSSTRF
;
A
#
# COMPACT_ATOMS: atom_id res chain seq x y z
N MET A 1 11.72 28.65 -24.97
CA MET A 1 10.44 28.27 -24.35
C MET A 1 10.60 26.86 -23.76
N LYS A 2 10.68 26.71 -22.43
CA LYS A 2 10.67 25.38 -21.79
C LYS A 2 9.22 24.88 -21.82
N GLY A 3 8.94 23.85 -22.64
CA GLY A 3 7.63 23.24 -22.69
C GLY A 3 7.20 22.76 -21.31
N ARG A 4 5.94 23.01 -20.91
CA ARG A 4 5.38 22.45 -19.69
C ARG A 4 5.51 20.93 -19.78
N PRO A 5 6.10 20.24 -18.76
CA PRO A 5 6.16 18.78 -18.78
C PRO A 5 4.72 18.25 -18.81
N ILE A 6 4.41 17.41 -19.80
CA ILE A 6 3.13 16.70 -19.88
C ILE A 6 3.11 15.74 -18.68
N ARG A 7 2.27 16.02 -17.70
CA ARG A 7 2.03 15.12 -16.57
C ARG A 7 0.85 14.22 -16.93
N LEU A 8 1.14 12.96 -17.19
CA LEU A 8 0.09 11.96 -17.32
C LEU A 8 -0.54 11.69 -15.95
N PRO A 9 -1.85 11.46 -15.86
CA PRO A 9 -2.51 11.10 -14.61
C PRO A 9 -2.19 9.67 -14.19
N ALA A 10 -2.33 9.39 -12.88
CA ALA A 10 -2.32 8.02 -12.35
C ALA A 10 -3.53 7.21 -12.91
N PRO A 11 -3.44 5.89 -12.98
CA PRO A 11 -2.34 5.03 -12.55
C PRO A 11 -1.19 4.93 -13.56
N TYR A 12 0.04 4.83 -13.06
CA TYR A 12 1.27 4.70 -13.85
C TYR A 12 1.68 3.26 -14.07
N LEU A 13 1.62 2.43 -13.02
CA LEU A 13 1.67 0.99 -13.11
C LEU A 13 0.30 0.55 -13.61
N LYS A 14 0.24 0.02 -14.83
CA LYS A 14 -1.00 -0.37 -15.49
C LYS A 14 -1.37 -1.82 -15.26
N ARG A 15 -0.36 -2.69 -15.24
CA ARG A 15 -0.54 -4.14 -15.12
C ARG A 15 0.67 -4.79 -14.52
N VAL A 16 0.45 -5.83 -13.71
CA VAL A 16 1.47 -6.75 -13.20
C VAL A 16 1.01 -8.17 -13.48
N TRP A 17 1.91 -9.03 -13.97
CA TRP A 17 1.61 -10.43 -14.21
C TRP A 17 2.81 -11.32 -13.91
N LEU A 18 2.55 -12.61 -13.68
CA LEU A 18 3.59 -13.61 -13.46
C LEU A 18 4.09 -14.17 -14.79
N ASP A 19 5.40 -14.01 -15.04
CA ASP A 19 6.10 -14.67 -16.14
C ASP A 19 6.55 -16.07 -15.67
N ARG A 20 5.80 -17.09 -16.04
CA ARG A 20 6.05 -18.48 -15.62
C ARG A 20 7.42 -19.00 -16.06
N SER A 21 7.98 -18.49 -17.14
CA SER A 21 9.32 -18.89 -17.62
C SER A 21 10.45 -18.48 -16.66
N ARG A 22 10.15 -17.58 -15.72
CA ARG A 22 11.07 -17.05 -14.72
C ARG A 22 10.87 -17.61 -13.34
N VAL A 23 9.91 -18.48 -13.14
CA VAL A 23 9.66 -19.15 -11.87
C VAL A 23 10.69 -20.26 -11.67
N PRO A 24 11.60 -20.15 -10.69
CA PRO A 24 12.68 -21.13 -10.55
C PRO A 24 12.19 -22.46 -9.98
N ASN A 25 11.24 -22.41 -9.06
CA ASN A 25 10.60 -23.57 -8.44
C ASN A 25 9.17 -23.22 -8.00
N ALA A 26 8.18 -23.77 -8.69
CA ALA A 26 6.77 -23.50 -8.41
C ALA A 26 6.30 -24.07 -7.05
N ALA A 27 7.01 -25.04 -6.48
CA ALA A 27 6.68 -25.61 -5.16
C ALA A 27 7.28 -24.79 -3.99
N ALA A 28 8.22 -23.88 -4.26
CA ALA A 28 8.85 -23.07 -3.24
C ALA A 28 8.08 -21.76 -3.02
N TYR A 29 8.06 -21.28 -1.79
CA TYR A 29 7.55 -19.96 -1.47
C TYR A 29 8.44 -18.87 -2.12
N PRO A 30 7.87 -17.80 -2.70
CA PRO A 30 6.44 -17.45 -2.73
C PRO A 30 5.63 -18.04 -3.89
N PHE A 31 6.25 -18.79 -4.80
CA PHE A 31 5.62 -19.29 -6.03
C PHE A 31 4.58 -20.37 -5.79
N CYS A 32 4.61 -21.04 -4.61
CA CYS A 32 3.59 -22.01 -4.20
C CYS A 32 2.27 -21.36 -3.74
N LEU A 33 2.21 -20.02 -3.65
CA LEU A 33 0.97 -19.32 -3.33
C LEU A 33 -0.10 -19.63 -4.38
N PRO A 34 -1.26 -20.15 -3.99
CA PRO A 34 -2.20 -20.71 -4.96
C PRO A 34 -2.75 -19.70 -5.97
N PHE A 35 -2.87 -18.41 -5.59
CA PHE A 35 -3.33 -17.37 -6.50
C PHE A 35 -2.37 -17.11 -7.67
N LEU A 36 -1.09 -17.49 -7.55
CA LEU A 36 -0.10 -17.38 -8.62
C LEU A 36 -0.21 -18.51 -9.65
N ASN A 37 -0.86 -19.64 -9.29
CA ASN A 37 -0.87 -20.84 -10.12
C ASN A 37 -1.78 -20.73 -11.36
N ASN A 38 -2.79 -19.85 -11.32
CA ASN A 38 -3.84 -19.78 -12.34
C ASN A 38 -3.63 -18.65 -13.37
N GLY A 39 -2.37 -18.25 -13.61
CA GLY A 39 -2.10 -17.16 -14.55
C GLY A 39 -2.35 -15.80 -13.88
N PHE A 40 -1.61 -15.53 -12.80
CA PHE A 40 -1.73 -14.26 -12.08
C PHE A 40 -1.54 -13.06 -12.99
N GLU A 41 -2.54 -12.20 -13.00
CA GLU A 41 -2.56 -10.92 -13.68
C GLU A 41 -3.37 -9.92 -12.85
N LEU A 42 -2.87 -8.70 -12.72
CA LEU A 42 -3.48 -7.61 -11.97
C LEU A 42 -3.44 -6.34 -12.79
N ASP A 43 -4.61 -5.84 -13.18
CA ASP A 43 -4.79 -4.55 -13.83
C ASP A 43 -5.09 -3.46 -12.80
N PHE A 44 -4.50 -2.29 -13.01
CA PHE A 44 -4.72 -1.08 -12.22
C PHE A 44 -5.52 -0.08 -13.05
N ASP A 45 -6.82 -0.01 -12.81
CA ASP A 45 -7.74 0.88 -13.54
C ASP A 45 -7.96 2.21 -12.83
N HIS A 46 -7.71 2.26 -11.52
CA HIS A 46 -7.92 3.42 -10.66
C HIS A 46 -6.61 3.93 -10.07
N ALA A 47 -6.58 5.21 -9.73
CA ALA A 47 -5.45 5.80 -9.02
C ALA A 47 -5.23 5.17 -7.63
N ILE A 48 -6.29 4.66 -7.00
CA ILE A 48 -6.26 3.97 -5.73
C ILE A 48 -6.76 2.54 -5.90
N THR A 49 -5.94 1.56 -5.52
CA THR A 49 -6.28 0.14 -5.49
C THR A 49 -6.13 -0.37 -4.06
N VAL A 50 -7.17 -1.02 -3.55
CA VAL A 50 -7.21 -1.62 -2.22
C VAL A 50 -7.34 -3.13 -2.36
N ILE A 51 -6.42 -3.86 -1.73
CA ILE A 51 -6.39 -5.32 -1.72
C ILE A 51 -6.82 -5.79 -0.35
N VAL A 52 -7.88 -6.58 -0.29
CA VAL A 52 -8.40 -7.18 0.94
C VAL A 52 -8.31 -8.70 0.86
N GLY A 53 -8.37 -9.38 1.99
CA GLY A 53 -8.32 -10.84 2.07
C GLY A 53 -7.87 -11.29 3.44
N GLU A 54 -8.03 -12.56 3.73
CA GLU A 54 -7.62 -13.17 5.00
C GLU A 54 -6.12 -13.10 5.24
N ASN A 55 -5.71 -13.33 6.51
CA ASN A 55 -4.31 -13.47 6.85
C ASN A 55 -3.70 -14.69 6.15
N GLY A 56 -2.45 -14.58 5.72
CA GLY A 56 -1.75 -15.66 5.02
C GLY A 56 -2.13 -15.87 3.57
N THR A 57 -2.98 -15.04 2.95
CA THR A 57 -3.31 -15.14 1.52
C THR A 57 -2.20 -14.65 0.60
N GLY A 58 -1.17 -13.97 1.13
CA GLY A 58 -0.03 -13.47 0.36
C GLY A 58 -0.13 -11.99 -0.04
N LYS A 59 -1.00 -11.19 0.61
CA LYS A 59 -1.14 -9.75 0.33
C LYS A 59 0.19 -9.01 0.47
N SER A 60 0.86 -9.15 1.61
CA SER A 60 2.15 -8.50 1.87
C SER A 60 3.21 -8.93 0.86
N THR A 61 3.29 -10.23 0.56
CA THR A 61 4.23 -10.77 -0.44
C THR A 61 3.98 -10.20 -1.84
N LEU A 62 2.71 -10.03 -2.22
CA LEU A 62 2.35 -9.38 -3.49
C LEU A 62 2.78 -7.90 -3.49
N LEU A 63 2.51 -7.16 -2.40
CA LEU A 63 2.93 -5.76 -2.28
C LEU A 63 4.45 -5.61 -2.28
N GLU A 64 5.19 -6.48 -1.59
CA GLU A 64 6.66 -6.53 -1.63
C GLU A 64 7.17 -6.74 -3.06
N GLY A 65 6.58 -7.70 -3.80
CA GLY A 65 6.93 -7.93 -5.20
C GLY A 65 6.66 -6.71 -6.09
N ILE A 66 5.55 -6.02 -5.91
CA ILE A 66 5.21 -4.78 -6.64
C ILE A 66 6.17 -3.66 -6.23
N ALA A 67 6.51 -3.52 -4.95
CA ALA A 67 7.44 -2.53 -4.44
C ALA A 67 8.84 -2.71 -5.05
N ALA A 68 9.34 -3.95 -5.09
CA ALA A 68 10.61 -4.28 -5.72
C ALA A 68 10.61 -4.00 -7.23
N LEU A 69 9.50 -4.25 -7.95
CA LEU A 69 9.33 -3.85 -9.36
C LEU A 69 9.38 -2.33 -9.55
N ALA A 70 8.85 -1.56 -8.60
CA ALA A 70 8.93 -0.10 -8.59
C ALA A 70 10.33 0.42 -8.24
N GLY A 71 11.21 -0.44 -7.72
CA GLY A 71 12.57 -0.12 -7.31
C GLY A 71 12.66 0.39 -5.87
N TYR A 72 11.69 0.03 -5.02
CA TYR A 72 11.70 0.31 -3.59
C TYR A 72 12.30 -0.88 -2.83
N ASP A 73 12.77 -0.60 -1.61
CA ASP A 73 13.23 -1.65 -0.72
C ASP A 73 12.05 -2.49 -0.21
N GLU A 74 12.21 -3.80 -0.16
CA GLU A 74 11.17 -4.75 0.24
C GLU A 74 10.84 -4.66 1.74
N ALA A 75 11.79 -4.20 2.54
CA ALA A 75 11.57 -3.95 3.97
C ALA A 75 10.85 -2.62 4.23
N GLY A 76 10.55 -1.85 3.17
CA GLY A 76 9.95 -0.52 3.23
C GLY A 76 10.93 0.58 2.92
N GLY A 77 10.45 1.66 2.35
CA GLY A 77 11.27 2.81 1.97
C GLY A 77 11.02 3.27 0.54
N GLY A 78 11.75 4.29 0.12
CA GLY A 78 11.74 4.81 -1.24
C GLY A 78 12.96 4.35 -2.04
N LYS A 79 13.02 4.76 -3.30
CA LYS A 79 14.17 4.43 -4.15
C LYS A 79 15.47 4.99 -3.57
N GLY A 80 16.47 4.12 -3.45
CA GLY A 80 17.78 4.49 -2.90
C GLY A 80 17.83 4.54 -1.37
N TYR A 81 16.73 4.27 -0.69
CA TYR A 81 16.69 4.07 0.74
C TYR A 81 17.29 2.68 1.06
N ARG A 82 18.25 2.64 1.98
CA ARG A 82 18.76 1.39 2.52
C ARG A 82 18.43 1.37 4.02
N PRO A 83 17.55 0.46 4.46
CA PRO A 83 17.27 0.34 5.89
C PRO A 83 18.55 -0.02 6.63
N VAL A 84 18.81 0.67 7.74
CA VAL A 84 19.93 0.37 8.63
C VAL A 84 19.58 -0.91 9.39
N ASP A 85 20.23 -1.98 9.03
CA ASP A 85 20.59 -3.21 9.75
C ASP A 85 19.57 -3.94 10.69
N HIS A 86 18.29 -3.62 10.67
CA HIS A 86 17.31 -4.31 11.53
C HIS A 86 16.43 -5.33 10.83
N SER A 87 16.65 -5.53 9.55
CA SER A 87 15.78 -6.36 8.69
C SER A 87 16.08 -7.86 8.75
N ARG A 88 17.03 -8.31 9.58
CA ARG A 88 17.32 -9.76 9.75
C ARG A 88 16.16 -10.54 10.37
N ALA A 89 15.18 -9.86 10.97
CA ALA A 89 13.98 -10.47 11.54
C ALA A 89 12.78 -10.54 10.58
N LEU A 90 12.84 -9.85 9.44
CA LEU A 90 11.77 -9.87 8.43
C LEU A 90 12.16 -10.85 7.33
N GLU A 91 11.39 -11.91 7.15
CA GLU A 91 11.49 -12.78 5.98
C GLU A 91 11.02 -11.99 4.75
N VAL A 92 11.95 -11.34 4.07
CA VAL A 92 11.67 -10.53 2.87
C VAL A 92 11.75 -11.46 1.66
N MET A 93 10.61 -11.78 1.06
CA MET A 93 10.48 -12.72 -0.06
C MET A 93 10.04 -12.06 -1.37
N GLY A 94 9.74 -10.77 -1.33
CA GLY A 94 9.26 -10.00 -2.48
C GLY A 94 10.24 -9.94 -3.65
N GLY A 95 11.56 -9.89 -3.39
CA GLY A 95 12.58 -9.86 -4.41
C GLY A 95 12.62 -11.11 -5.28
N SER A 96 12.36 -12.28 -4.69
CA SER A 96 12.20 -13.51 -5.47
C SER A 96 11.00 -13.43 -6.38
N LEU A 97 9.86 -12.97 -5.87
CA LEU A 97 8.64 -12.78 -6.66
C LEU A 97 8.84 -11.73 -7.75
N ALA A 98 9.45 -10.59 -7.42
CA ALA A 98 9.71 -9.51 -8.37
C ALA A 98 10.53 -9.94 -9.60
N LYS A 99 11.45 -10.89 -9.44
CA LYS A 99 12.25 -11.43 -10.57
C LYS A 99 11.38 -12.17 -11.59
N ALA A 100 10.30 -12.79 -11.14
CA ALA A 100 9.35 -13.50 -11.99
C ALA A 100 8.14 -12.65 -12.41
N LEU A 101 7.89 -11.52 -11.75
CA LEU A 101 6.85 -10.59 -12.16
C LEU A 101 7.31 -9.73 -13.35
N ARG A 102 6.33 -9.36 -14.16
CA ARG A 102 6.44 -8.36 -15.23
C ARG A 102 5.45 -7.24 -14.96
N ALA A 103 5.76 -6.07 -15.49
CA ALA A 103 4.92 -4.90 -15.31
C ALA A 103 4.83 -4.05 -16.57
N SER A 104 3.64 -3.53 -16.84
CA SER A 104 3.38 -2.49 -17.84
C SER A 104 3.26 -1.14 -17.17
N TRP A 105 3.95 -0.14 -17.69
CA TRP A 105 4.06 1.20 -17.12
C TRP A 105 3.70 2.27 -18.16
N LEU A 106 3.04 3.36 -17.70
CA LEU A 106 2.76 4.51 -18.54
C LEU A 106 2.69 5.82 -17.73
N PRO A 107 3.77 6.58 -17.62
CA PRO A 107 5.18 6.22 -17.79
C PRO A 107 5.72 5.45 -16.57
N LYS A 108 6.92 4.90 -16.67
CA LYS A 108 7.55 4.32 -15.47
C LYS A 108 7.94 5.42 -14.49
N ILE A 109 7.28 5.46 -13.35
CA ILE A 109 7.55 6.35 -12.23
C ILE A 109 8.34 5.57 -11.18
N THR A 110 9.45 6.16 -10.73
CA THR A 110 10.31 5.57 -9.69
C THR A 110 10.29 6.37 -8.39
N ASN A 111 9.56 7.50 -8.36
CA ASN A 111 9.32 8.25 -7.14
C ASN A 111 8.14 7.65 -6.39
N GLY A 112 8.21 7.64 -5.08
CA GLY A 112 7.18 7.13 -4.20
C GLY A 112 7.78 6.41 -3.00
N TRP A 113 6.97 5.57 -2.36
CA TRP A 113 7.35 4.93 -1.12
C TRP A 113 6.59 3.62 -0.89
N PHE A 114 7.28 2.61 -0.37
CA PHE A 114 6.67 1.43 0.20
C PHE A 114 6.63 1.56 1.73
N PHE A 115 5.44 1.58 2.29
CA PHE A 115 5.19 1.62 3.70
C PHE A 115 4.81 0.24 4.22
N ARG A 116 5.51 -0.18 5.27
CA ARG A 116 5.14 -1.33 6.12
C ARG A 116 5.04 -0.85 7.56
N ALA A 117 3.96 -1.19 8.23
CA ALA A 117 3.77 -0.77 9.63
C ALA A 117 4.91 -1.23 10.54
N GLU A 118 5.38 -2.47 10.33
CA GLU A 118 6.45 -3.10 11.11
C GLU A 118 7.80 -2.39 10.99
N SER A 119 8.12 -1.85 9.83
CA SER A 119 9.42 -1.21 9.55
C SER A 119 9.39 0.31 9.68
N PHE A 120 8.19 0.92 9.76
CA PHE A 120 8.05 2.38 9.73
C PHE A 120 8.86 3.10 10.80
N PHE A 121 8.92 2.55 12.01
CA PHE A 121 9.69 3.17 13.12
C PHE A 121 11.19 3.16 12.88
N SER A 122 11.71 2.09 12.30
CA SER A 122 13.13 2.00 11.94
C SER A 122 13.45 3.03 10.86
N VAL A 123 12.56 3.21 9.91
CA VAL A 123 12.65 4.20 8.84
C VAL A 123 12.55 5.63 9.38
N ALA A 124 11.59 5.90 10.26
CA ALA A 124 11.41 7.23 10.87
C ALA A 124 12.64 7.63 11.70
N ARG A 125 13.19 6.69 12.49
CA ARG A 125 14.41 6.90 13.26
C ARG A 125 15.60 7.24 12.38
N TYR A 126 15.81 6.46 11.33
CA TYR A 126 16.88 6.72 10.38
C TYR A 126 16.77 8.10 9.73
N LEU A 127 15.57 8.50 9.33
CA LEU A 127 15.34 9.82 8.72
C LEU A 127 15.59 10.97 9.70
N ASP A 128 15.22 10.79 10.97
CA ASP A 128 15.50 11.76 12.02
C ASP A 128 17.01 11.84 12.34
N GLU A 129 17.74 10.71 12.27
CA GLU A 129 19.20 10.64 12.46
C GLU A 129 19.95 11.29 11.31
N VAL A 130 19.61 10.96 10.05
CA VAL A 130 20.23 11.54 8.85
C VAL A 130 19.96 13.05 8.77
N ALA A 131 18.81 13.51 9.19
CA ALA A 131 18.48 14.93 9.21
C ALA A 131 19.23 15.73 10.28
N ARG A 132 19.87 15.07 11.26
CA ARG A 132 20.74 15.72 12.26
C ARG A 132 22.15 15.97 11.76
N GLU A 133 22.54 15.47 10.59
CA GLU A 133 23.83 15.77 10.00
C GLU A 133 23.95 17.27 9.63
N PRO A 134 25.14 17.89 9.75
CA PRO A 134 25.34 19.36 9.73
C PRO A 134 24.89 20.08 8.45
N PHE A 135 24.51 19.37 7.39
CA PHE A 135 24.13 19.95 6.09
C PHE A 135 22.69 19.67 5.67
N SER A 136 21.90 19.02 6.52
CA SER A 136 20.55 18.57 6.17
C SER A 136 19.50 19.33 6.99
N GLY A 137 19.16 20.52 6.76
CA GLY A 137 18.04 21.26 7.36
C GLY A 137 17.49 20.79 8.74
N PRO A 138 16.52 21.44 9.35
CA PRO A 138 15.99 21.00 10.62
C PRO A 138 15.40 19.58 10.49
N PRO A 139 15.68 18.67 11.46
CA PRO A 139 15.17 17.31 11.42
C PRO A 139 13.64 17.31 11.37
N PRO A 140 13.04 16.43 10.59
CA PRO A 140 11.58 16.35 10.47
C PRO A 140 10.87 15.93 11.76
N ASP A 141 11.64 15.43 12.76
CA ASP A 141 11.19 15.12 14.12
C ASP A 141 9.97 14.19 14.15
N PHE A 142 10.04 13.11 13.37
CA PHE A 142 8.94 12.14 13.26
C PHE A 142 8.69 11.35 14.55
N LEU A 143 9.75 11.20 15.39
CA LEU A 143 9.67 10.42 16.62
C LEU A 143 9.13 11.20 17.82
N SER A 144 9.16 12.53 17.82
CA SER A 144 8.62 13.34 18.92
C SER A 144 7.09 13.40 18.93
N HIS A 145 6.48 13.06 17.80
CA HIS A 145 5.04 12.98 17.64
C HIS A 145 4.50 11.57 17.93
N SER A 146 3.19 11.46 18.24
CA SER A 146 2.57 10.15 18.32
C SER A 146 2.77 9.39 17.00
N HIS A 147 2.94 8.07 17.08
CA HIS A 147 3.23 7.19 15.94
C HIS A 147 2.39 7.48 14.67
N GLY A 148 1.08 7.69 14.85
CA GLY A 148 0.19 7.99 13.73
C GLY A 148 0.32 9.41 13.16
N GLU A 149 0.78 10.37 13.96
CA GLU A 149 0.96 11.76 13.52
C GLU A 149 2.23 11.92 12.67
N GLY A 150 3.33 11.33 13.11
CA GLY A 150 4.58 11.28 12.32
C GLY A 150 4.36 10.64 10.97
N PHE A 151 3.60 9.54 10.92
CA PHE A 151 3.20 8.86 9.69
C PHE A 151 2.46 9.80 8.72
N LEU A 152 1.42 10.48 9.19
CA LEU A 152 0.59 11.35 8.35
C LEU A 152 1.37 12.54 7.80
N ARG A 153 2.22 13.18 8.64
CA ARG A 153 3.10 14.27 8.21
C ARG A 153 4.09 13.81 7.15
N PHE A 154 4.74 12.66 7.37
CA PHE A 154 5.69 12.09 6.43
C PHE A 154 5.09 11.94 5.03
N PHE A 155 3.88 11.37 4.93
CA PHE A 155 3.23 11.17 3.65
C PHE A 155 2.62 12.45 3.08
N ASP A 156 2.10 13.36 3.90
CA ASP A 156 1.56 14.64 3.42
C ASP A 156 2.60 15.45 2.63
N GLU A 157 3.85 15.43 3.07
CA GLU A 157 4.93 16.09 2.34
C GLU A 157 5.32 15.38 1.04
N ARG A 158 5.37 14.04 1.06
CA ARG A 158 5.81 13.24 -0.09
C ARG A 158 4.77 13.14 -1.19
N CYS A 159 3.50 13.12 -0.84
CA CYS A 159 2.39 13.02 -1.78
C CYS A 159 2.14 14.29 -2.62
N LYS A 160 2.88 15.37 -2.37
CA LYS A 160 2.88 16.59 -3.21
C LYS A 160 3.57 16.40 -4.56
N ARG A 161 4.26 15.28 -4.75
CA ARG A 161 4.98 14.95 -5.98
C ARG A 161 4.36 13.72 -6.64
N GLN A 162 4.48 13.67 -7.97
CA GLN A 162 4.09 12.50 -8.76
C GLN A 162 4.79 11.24 -8.24
N GLY A 163 4.02 10.18 -7.95
CA GLY A 163 4.62 8.98 -7.35
C GLY A 163 3.66 7.81 -7.20
N ILE A 164 4.25 6.67 -6.85
CA ILE A 164 3.53 5.45 -6.47
C ILE A 164 3.75 5.18 -4.99
N PHE A 165 2.67 5.04 -4.25
CA PHE A 165 2.69 4.83 -2.80
C PHE A 165 2.04 3.49 -2.50
N ILE A 166 2.81 2.62 -1.86
CA ILE A 166 2.36 1.27 -1.51
C ILE A 166 2.25 1.21 0.02
N PHE A 167 1.12 0.73 0.53
CA PHE A 167 0.84 0.64 1.96
C PHE A 167 0.46 -0.77 2.35
N ASP A 168 1.25 -1.38 3.22
CA ASP A 168 0.97 -2.69 3.80
C ASP A 168 0.45 -2.50 5.23
N GLU A 169 -0.84 -2.75 5.42
CA GLU A 169 -1.57 -2.65 6.68
C GLU A 169 -1.35 -1.33 7.44
N PRO A 170 -1.61 -0.17 6.81
CA PRO A 170 -1.36 1.14 7.44
C PRO A 170 -2.17 1.34 8.74
N GLU A 171 -3.31 0.68 8.89
CA GLU A 171 -4.12 0.71 10.10
C GLU A 171 -3.39 0.20 11.34
N SER A 172 -2.41 -0.67 11.20
CA SER A 172 -1.63 -1.21 12.32
C SER A 172 -0.84 -0.10 13.06
N ALA A 173 -0.54 1.00 12.35
CA ALA A 173 0.12 2.17 12.92
C ALA A 173 -0.85 3.33 13.25
N LEU A 174 -2.16 3.18 12.97
CA LEU A 174 -3.14 4.27 13.01
C LEU A 174 -4.31 3.94 13.94
N SER A 175 -4.55 4.79 14.92
CA SER A 175 -5.81 4.76 15.66
C SER A 175 -7.02 5.04 14.74
N PRO A 176 -8.26 4.70 15.11
CA PRO A 176 -9.43 4.96 14.28
C PRO A 176 -9.58 6.42 13.84
N SER A 177 -9.29 7.38 14.72
CA SER A 177 -9.29 8.80 14.38
C SER A 177 -8.21 9.16 13.35
N ARG A 178 -7.02 8.54 13.45
CA ARG A 178 -5.94 8.74 12.48
C ARG A 178 -6.21 8.05 11.16
N GLN A 179 -6.98 6.97 11.13
CA GLN A 179 -7.45 6.38 9.87
C GLN A 179 -8.38 7.33 9.11
N ILE A 180 -9.22 8.11 9.81
CA ILE A 180 -10.03 9.17 9.17
C ILE A 180 -9.12 10.26 8.56
N GLU A 181 -8.06 10.66 9.23
CA GLU A 181 -7.10 11.61 8.65
C GLU A 181 -6.34 11.03 7.46
N PHE A 182 -5.99 9.75 7.52
CA PHE A 182 -5.40 9.04 6.39
C PHE A 182 -6.36 8.98 5.19
N LEU A 183 -7.65 8.76 5.40
CA LEU A 183 -8.66 8.87 4.34
C LEU A 183 -8.72 10.27 3.71
N LYS A 184 -8.54 11.33 4.51
CA LYS A 184 -8.42 12.70 3.98
C LYS A 184 -7.16 12.88 3.14
N LEU A 185 -6.04 12.26 3.54
CA LEU A 185 -4.81 12.25 2.75
C LEU A 185 -5.02 11.50 1.43
N LEU A 186 -5.60 10.30 1.45
CA LEU A 186 -5.94 9.53 0.25
C LEU A 186 -6.82 10.36 -0.72
N ARG A 187 -7.80 11.09 -0.18
CA ARG A 187 -8.63 11.98 -1.00
C ARG A 187 -7.85 13.11 -1.66
N ARG A 188 -6.84 13.67 -0.99
CA ARG A 188 -5.95 14.68 -1.60
C ARG A 188 -5.09 14.06 -2.69
N MET A 189 -4.54 12.87 -2.45
CA MET A 189 -3.75 12.13 -3.43
C MET A 189 -4.56 11.82 -4.69
N ASP A 190 -5.77 11.29 -4.52
CA ASP A 190 -6.70 10.94 -5.59
C ASP A 190 -7.08 12.19 -6.43
N LYS A 191 -7.53 13.26 -5.77
CA LYS A 191 -7.88 14.52 -6.43
C LYS A 191 -6.71 15.18 -7.14
N SER A 192 -5.49 14.97 -6.69
CA SER A 192 -4.29 15.52 -7.33
C SER A 192 -4.04 14.91 -8.71
N GLY A 193 -4.51 13.67 -8.94
CA GLY A 193 -4.28 12.89 -10.15
C GLY A 193 -2.82 12.50 -10.39
N ILE A 194 -1.90 12.82 -9.46
CA ILE A 194 -0.45 12.58 -9.62
C ILE A 194 0.08 11.47 -8.70
N CYS A 195 -0.77 10.87 -7.88
CA CYS A 195 -0.40 9.79 -6.99
C CYS A 195 -1.15 8.52 -7.38
N GLN A 196 -0.41 7.42 -7.53
CA GLN A 196 -1.00 6.08 -7.54
C GLN A 196 -0.80 5.46 -6.16
N VAL A 197 -1.88 4.90 -5.61
CA VAL A 197 -1.85 4.22 -4.31
C VAL A 197 -2.24 2.75 -4.51
N ILE A 198 -1.45 1.85 -3.92
CA ILE A 198 -1.74 0.43 -3.85
C ILE A 198 -1.67 0.05 -2.37
N MET A 199 -2.73 -0.49 -1.81
CA MET A 199 -2.82 -0.71 -0.37
C MET A 199 -3.40 -2.09 -0.06
N ALA A 200 -2.78 -2.83 0.87
CA ALA A 200 -3.41 -3.95 1.55
C ALA A 200 -3.94 -3.48 2.91
N THR A 201 -5.15 -3.89 3.28
CA THR A 201 -5.76 -3.49 4.54
C THR A 201 -6.79 -4.48 5.04
N HIS A 202 -6.93 -4.57 6.36
CA HIS A 202 -8.04 -5.22 7.05
C HIS A 202 -9.04 -4.21 7.65
N SER A 203 -8.77 -2.90 7.53
CA SER A 203 -9.65 -1.86 8.07
C SER A 203 -10.91 -1.68 7.23
N PRO A 204 -12.12 -1.90 7.79
CA PRO A 204 -13.38 -1.59 7.11
C PRO A 204 -13.48 -0.13 6.68
N MET A 205 -12.84 0.77 7.43
CA MET A 205 -12.84 2.21 7.12
C MET A 205 -12.04 2.48 5.86
N LEU A 206 -10.85 1.87 5.71
CA LEU A 206 -9.97 2.11 4.57
C LEU A 206 -10.47 1.43 3.30
N MET A 207 -11.03 0.20 3.41
CA MET A 207 -11.59 -0.50 2.25
C MET A 207 -12.86 0.18 1.71
N ALA A 208 -13.54 1.00 2.51
CA ALA A 208 -14.73 1.75 2.09
C ALA A 208 -14.40 3.04 1.31
N TYR A 209 -13.13 3.28 0.91
CA TYR A 209 -12.79 4.46 0.11
C TYR A 209 -13.52 4.44 -1.24
N PRO A 210 -14.36 5.47 -1.57
CA PRO A 210 -15.42 5.33 -2.57
C PRO A 210 -14.93 5.21 -4.02
N THR A 211 -13.73 5.71 -4.34
CA THR A 211 -13.18 5.68 -5.72
C THR A 211 -12.08 4.64 -5.90
N ALA A 212 -11.85 3.80 -4.88
CA ALA A 212 -10.86 2.74 -4.97
C ALA A 212 -11.36 1.57 -5.82
N GLN A 213 -10.46 0.98 -6.60
CA GLN A 213 -10.60 -0.37 -7.10
C GLN A 213 -10.41 -1.33 -5.92
N LEU A 214 -11.47 -1.98 -5.46
CA LEU A 214 -11.40 -2.94 -4.37
C LEU A 214 -11.25 -4.35 -4.93
N LEU A 215 -10.19 -5.03 -4.52
CA LEU A 215 -9.83 -6.37 -4.97
C LEU A 215 -9.73 -7.32 -3.77
N ARG A 216 -10.38 -8.49 -3.87
CA ARG A 216 -10.25 -9.54 -2.88
C ARG A 216 -9.20 -10.54 -3.32
N LEU A 217 -8.15 -10.70 -2.54
CA LEU A 217 -7.19 -11.77 -2.68
C LEU A 217 -7.64 -12.96 -1.81
N SER A 218 -8.19 -13.96 -2.46
CA SER A 218 -8.49 -15.27 -1.87
C SER A 218 -7.29 -16.21 -2.01
N LYS A 219 -7.42 -17.42 -1.49
CA LYS A 219 -6.36 -18.43 -1.69
C LYS A 219 -6.06 -18.69 -3.15
N CYS A 220 -7.07 -18.65 -4.05
CA CYS A 220 -6.92 -19.06 -5.44
C CYS A 220 -7.04 -17.92 -6.46
N TRP A 221 -7.65 -16.79 -6.10
CA TRP A 221 -8.04 -15.74 -7.04
C TRP A 221 -7.80 -14.36 -6.49
N LEU A 222 -7.55 -13.43 -7.41
CA LEU A 222 -7.63 -12.00 -7.18
C LEU A 222 -8.79 -11.46 -8.03
N GLU A 223 -9.84 -10.94 -7.39
CA GLU A 223 -11.06 -10.55 -8.07
C GLU A 223 -11.60 -9.21 -7.57
N PRO A 224 -12.23 -8.40 -8.43
CA PRO A 224 -12.98 -7.23 -8.00
C PRO A 224 -14.15 -7.61 -7.09
N VAL A 225 -14.34 -6.84 -6.02
CA VAL A 225 -15.46 -7.05 -5.08
C VAL A 225 -16.05 -5.71 -4.67
N ARG A 226 -17.29 -5.71 -4.19
CA ARG A 226 -17.90 -4.56 -3.51
C ARG A 226 -17.62 -4.63 -2.01
N VAL A 227 -17.58 -3.48 -1.34
CA VAL A 227 -17.41 -3.44 0.12
C VAL A 227 -18.44 -4.32 0.84
N SER A 228 -19.71 -4.30 0.37
CA SER A 228 -20.81 -5.10 0.93
C SER A 228 -20.63 -6.62 0.78
N GLU A 229 -19.72 -7.06 -0.07
CA GLU A 229 -19.41 -8.49 -0.33
C GLU A 229 -18.19 -8.98 0.48
N THR A 230 -17.58 -8.07 1.27
CA THR A 230 -16.45 -8.41 2.14
C THR A 230 -16.94 -8.98 3.48
N GLU A 231 -16.19 -9.93 4.03
CA GLU A 231 -16.48 -10.50 5.35
C GLU A 231 -16.45 -9.44 6.44
N HIS A 232 -15.55 -8.46 6.32
CA HIS A 232 -15.43 -7.34 7.24
C HIS A 232 -16.72 -6.51 7.31
N TYR A 233 -17.38 -6.29 6.17
CA TYR A 233 -18.67 -5.58 6.14
C TYR A 233 -19.76 -6.40 6.80
N ALA A 234 -19.84 -7.70 6.52
CA ALA A 234 -20.80 -8.60 7.12
C ALA A 234 -20.64 -8.65 8.66
N LEU A 235 -19.39 -8.75 9.14
CA LEU A 235 -19.08 -8.72 10.57
C LEU A 235 -19.47 -7.39 11.21
N CYS A 236 -19.10 -6.25 10.64
CA CYS A 236 -19.49 -4.93 11.15
C CYS A 236 -21.03 -4.78 11.21
N GLY A 237 -21.74 -5.29 10.21
CA GLY A 237 -23.21 -5.29 10.20
C GLY A 237 -23.84 -6.13 11.30
N SER A 238 -23.23 -7.26 11.66
CA SER A 238 -23.72 -8.15 12.71
C SER A 238 -23.57 -7.56 14.11
N PHE A 239 -22.61 -6.67 14.33
CA PHE A 239 -22.39 -5.97 15.60
C PHE A 239 -23.10 -4.62 15.70
N ALA A 240 -23.68 -4.12 14.59
CA ALA A 240 -24.46 -2.89 14.65
C ALA A 240 -25.75 -3.13 15.47
N PRO A 241 -26.02 -2.40 16.57
CA PRO A 241 -27.23 -2.59 17.33
C PRO A 241 -28.43 -2.30 16.43
N THR A 242 -29.35 -3.26 16.31
CA THR A 242 -30.62 -3.07 15.63
C THR A 242 -31.38 -1.99 16.38
N ARG A 243 -31.35 -0.74 15.92
CA ARG A 243 -32.22 0.29 16.43
C ARG A 243 -33.67 -0.15 16.17
N LYS A 244 -34.29 -0.76 17.15
CA LYS A 244 -35.73 -0.88 17.17
C LYS A 244 -36.29 0.56 17.15
N HIS A 245 -36.90 0.97 16.06
CA HIS A 245 -37.73 2.16 16.01
C HIS A 245 -38.86 1.89 16.97
N SER A 246 -38.73 2.35 18.22
CA SER A 246 -39.87 2.53 19.09
C SER A 246 -40.64 3.74 18.56
N SER A 247 -41.62 3.48 17.72
CA SER A 247 -42.63 4.46 17.37
C SER A 247 -43.49 4.67 18.62
N THR A 248 -43.05 5.55 19.51
CA THR A 248 -43.95 6.11 20.54
C THR A 248 -44.62 7.30 19.87
N ARG A 249 -45.82 7.06 19.38
CA ARG A 249 -46.77 8.15 19.11
C ARG A 249 -47.15 8.75 20.47
N PHE A 250 -46.94 10.05 20.61
CA PHE A 250 -47.71 10.93 21.48
C PHE A 250 -48.35 11.99 20.58
#